data_962e3afc7fd5526824edef6d2f35eaa7
#
_entry.id   962e3afc7fd5526824edef6d2f35eaa7
#
_cell.length_a   1.000
_cell.length_b   1.000
_cell.length_c   1.000
_cell.angle_alpha   90.00
_cell.angle_beta   90.00
_cell.angle_gamma   90.00
#
_symmetry.space_group_name_H-M   'P 1'
#
loop_
_entity.id
_entity.type
_entity.pdbx_description
1 polymer ?
#
loop_
_entity_poly.entity_id
_entity_poly.type
_entity_poly.pdbx_seq_one_letter_code
_entity_poly.pdbx_strand_id
1 'polypeptide(L)'
;MTQALTTDTSHRQTSPKLRLEGVSFRLPINSSSLLEDISIEIFEGDRLAIVGPSGAGKTLLLRLMNRLIEPTRGAIEFEGRDIRQISPLDLRQSVVLVPQESKLLGMTVAQTLAYPLKLRDMKLPDIQQRVDRWCERLHLPGEWMNRTETQLSVGQRQLVALTRAFVTQPQILLLDEPTSALDRGRSDRLLETLHELTASGAMAIVMTNHQLEIARDFSSRVLYLQDGKVQQNLSTSDASWSALQGALELAEREAAREWE
;
A
#
# COMPACT_ATOMS: atom_id res chain seq x y z
N MET A 1 21.85 31.32 -37.01
CA MET A 1 22.52 30.70 -35.87
C MET A 1 21.46 30.44 -34.80
N THR A 2 20.85 29.26 -34.84
CA THR A 2 19.75 28.87 -33.95
C THR A 2 20.33 27.89 -32.97
N GLN A 3 20.48 28.31 -31.71
CA GLN A 3 20.89 27.40 -30.61
C GLN A 3 19.71 26.51 -30.23
N ALA A 4 19.88 25.23 -30.41
CA ALA A 4 19.00 24.21 -29.89
C ALA A 4 19.21 24.08 -28.37
N LEU A 5 18.16 24.35 -27.59
CA LEU A 5 18.09 24.07 -26.17
C LEU A 5 17.94 22.55 -26.03
N THR A 6 19.03 21.89 -25.70
CA THR A 6 19.02 20.50 -25.24
C THR A 6 18.47 20.46 -23.83
N THR A 7 17.22 20.01 -23.68
CA THR A 7 16.65 19.61 -22.39
C THR A 7 17.37 18.35 -21.94
N ASP A 8 18.20 18.49 -20.92
CA ASP A 8 18.86 17.40 -20.21
C ASP A 8 17.81 16.65 -19.36
N THR A 9 17.21 15.63 -19.94
CA THR A 9 16.38 14.66 -19.26
C THR A 9 17.26 13.49 -18.82
N SER A 10 18.01 13.67 -17.74
CA SER A 10 18.68 12.58 -17.07
C SER A 10 17.64 11.72 -16.31
N HIS A 11 16.84 10.94 -17.03
CA HIS A 11 16.10 9.83 -16.44
C HIS A 11 17.12 8.79 -15.99
N ARG A 12 17.33 8.69 -14.67
CA ARG A 12 17.90 7.48 -14.09
C ARG A 12 17.01 6.32 -14.54
N GLN A 13 17.51 5.48 -15.43
CA GLN A 13 16.91 4.19 -15.78
C GLN A 13 17.06 3.25 -14.57
N THR A 14 16.27 3.48 -13.54
CA THR A 14 16.12 2.52 -12.45
C THR A 14 15.05 1.52 -12.87
N SER A 15 15.38 0.23 -12.88
CA SER A 15 14.40 -0.82 -13.12
C SER A 15 13.31 -0.77 -12.04
N PRO A 16 12.04 -1.01 -12.38
CA PRO A 16 10.97 -1.01 -11.39
C PRO A 16 11.17 -2.13 -10.37
N LYS A 17 10.84 -1.84 -9.11
CA LYS A 17 10.81 -2.85 -8.04
C LYS A 17 9.65 -3.84 -8.22
N LEU A 18 8.50 -3.33 -8.66
CA LEU A 18 7.33 -4.16 -9.00
C LEU A 18 6.75 -3.67 -10.32
N ARG A 19 6.49 -4.59 -11.24
CA ARG A 19 5.84 -4.32 -12.52
C ARG A 19 4.61 -5.20 -12.68
N LEU A 20 3.50 -4.62 -13.03
CA LEU A 20 2.31 -5.30 -13.49
C LEU A 20 2.18 -5.04 -14.99
N GLU A 21 1.94 -6.09 -15.78
CA GLU A 21 1.80 -6.00 -17.24
C GLU A 21 0.55 -6.75 -17.71
N GLY A 22 -0.44 -6.00 -18.20
CA GLY A 22 -1.70 -6.54 -18.71
C GLY A 22 -2.49 -7.37 -17.71
N VAL A 23 -2.37 -7.05 -16.41
CA VAL A 23 -2.92 -7.86 -15.32
C VAL A 23 -4.44 -7.76 -15.29
N SER A 24 -5.10 -8.92 -15.36
CA SER A 24 -6.55 -9.01 -15.21
C SER A 24 -6.92 -10.07 -14.17
N PHE A 25 -8.06 -9.85 -13.50
CA PHE A 25 -8.58 -10.81 -12.53
C PHE A 25 -10.10 -10.99 -12.71
N ARG A 26 -10.52 -12.25 -12.80
CA ARG A 26 -11.94 -12.67 -12.92
C ARG A 26 -12.26 -13.70 -11.86
N LEU A 27 -13.47 -13.63 -11.31
CA LEU A 27 -13.96 -14.69 -10.45
C LEU A 27 -14.37 -15.90 -11.31
N PRO A 28 -14.11 -17.15 -10.83
CA PRO A 28 -14.48 -18.37 -11.59
C PRO A 28 -15.98 -18.51 -11.85
N ILE A 29 -16.81 -17.91 -11.00
CA ILE A 29 -18.28 -18.07 -11.00
C ILE A 29 -18.98 -17.02 -11.88
N ASN A 30 -18.37 -15.84 -12.08
CA ASN A 30 -18.93 -14.75 -12.86
C ASN A 30 -18.02 -14.41 -14.05
N SER A 31 -18.58 -14.21 -15.22
CA SER A 31 -17.85 -13.77 -16.42
C SER A 31 -17.37 -12.31 -16.34
N SER A 32 -17.78 -11.55 -15.33
CA SER A 32 -17.37 -10.17 -15.15
C SER A 32 -15.91 -10.08 -14.64
N SER A 33 -15.13 -9.25 -15.30
CA SER A 33 -13.76 -8.92 -14.87
C SER A 33 -13.83 -7.95 -13.69
N LEU A 34 -13.14 -8.27 -12.58
CA LEU A 34 -13.02 -7.36 -11.44
C LEU A 34 -11.81 -6.41 -11.59
N LEU A 35 -10.81 -6.82 -12.37
CA LEU A 35 -9.70 -5.98 -12.84
C LEU A 35 -9.40 -6.35 -14.28
N GLU A 36 -9.13 -5.36 -15.12
CA GLU A 36 -8.93 -5.55 -16.55
C GLU A 36 -7.75 -4.72 -17.06
N ASP A 37 -6.77 -5.41 -17.64
CA ASP A 37 -5.61 -4.84 -18.35
C ASP A 37 -4.83 -3.80 -17.55
N ILE A 38 -4.52 -4.12 -16.29
CA ILE A 38 -3.80 -3.23 -15.39
C ILE A 38 -2.30 -3.31 -15.68
N SER A 39 -1.71 -2.17 -16.07
CA SER A 39 -0.27 -2.03 -16.29
C SER A 39 0.26 -0.85 -15.46
N ILE A 40 1.13 -1.15 -14.49
CA ILE A 40 1.74 -0.17 -13.57
C ILE A 40 3.15 -0.60 -13.19
N GLU A 41 4.01 0.37 -12.93
CA GLU A 41 5.35 0.18 -12.42
C GLU A 41 5.50 0.91 -11.08
N ILE A 42 6.16 0.28 -10.13
CA ILE A 42 6.50 0.85 -8.82
C ILE A 42 8.01 0.90 -8.72
N PHE A 43 8.55 2.09 -8.50
CA PHE A 43 9.97 2.34 -8.36
C PHE A 43 10.37 2.50 -6.90
N GLU A 44 11.64 2.38 -6.62
CA GLU A 44 12.21 2.65 -5.30
C GLU A 44 11.90 4.10 -4.87
N GLY A 45 11.42 4.29 -3.65
CA GLY A 45 11.03 5.59 -3.12
C GLY A 45 9.67 6.12 -3.61
N ASP A 46 8.96 5.38 -4.48
CA ASP A 46 7.62 5.79 -4.93
C ASP A 46 6.62 5.91 -3.78
N ARG A 47 5.79 6.93 -3.86
CA ARG A 47 4.58 7.10 -3.06
C ARG A 47 3.38 7.12 -4.01
N LEU A 48 2.80 5.95 -4.26
CA LEU A 48 1.64 5.80 -5.12
C LEU A 48 0.36 5.80 -4.30
N ALA A 49 -0.53 6.75 -4.55
CA ALA A 49 -1.91 6.69 -4.07
C ALA A 49 -2.82 6.03 -5.12
N ILE A 50 -3.59 5.03 -4.73
CA ILE A 50 -4.65 4.43 -5.54
C ILE A 50 -5.98 4.97 -5.02
N VAL A 51 -6.66 5.75 -5.83
CA VAL A 51 -7.98 6.34 -5.54
C VAL A 51 -9.04 5.79 -6.49
N GLY A 52 -10.28 5.83 -6.08
CA GLY A 52 -11.40 5.32 -6.87
C GLY A 52 -12.61 5.01 -5.99
N PRO A 53 -13.81 4.84 -6.57
CA PRO A 53 -15.04 4.56 -5.83
C PRO A 53 -14.96 3.22 -5.08
N SER A 54 -15.92 2.99 -4.17
CA SER A 54 -16.08 1.69 -3.52
C SER A 54 -16.33 0.61 -4.59
N GLY A 55 -15.73 -0.57 -4.43
CA GLY A 55 -15.87 -1.64 -5.43
C GLY A 55 -14.97 -1.52 -6.67
N ALA A 56 -14.23 -0.43 -6.88
CA ALA A 56 -13.35 -0.25 -8.05
C ALA A 56 -12.22 -1.30 -8.19
N GLY A 57 -11.96 -2.12 -7.16
CA GLY A 57 -10.92 -3.15 -7.20
C GLY A 57 -9.61 -2.78 -6.48
N LYS A 58 -9.56 -1.68 -5.73
CA LYS A 58 -8.33 -1.18 -5.05
C LYS A 58 -7.69 -2.24 -4.14
N THR A 59 -8.44 -2.79 -3.20
CA THR A 59 -7.99 -3.86 -2.29
C THR A 59 -7.54 -5.11 -3.07
N LEU A 60 -8.27 -5.45 -4.14
CA LEU A 60 -7.96 -6.58 -4.99
C LEU A 60 -6.61 -6.41 -5.69
N LEU A 61 -6.33 -5.19 -6.18
CA LEU A 61 -5.06 -4.84 -6.80
C LEU A 61 -3.90 -4.99 -5.81
N LEU A 62 -4.04 -4.52 -4.56
CA LEU A 62 -3.01 -4.72 -3.53
C LEU A 62 -2.78 -6.21 -3.23
N ARG A 63 -3.84 -7.03 -3.20
CA ARG A 63 -3.73 -8.48 -2.97
C ARG A 63 -3.04 -9.23 -4.12
N LEU A 64 -3.17 -8.75 -5.35
CA LEU A 64 -2.40 -9.27 -6.48
C LEU A 64 -0.91 -8.93 -6.35
N MET A 65 -0.58 -7.68 -5.97
CA MET A 65 0.80 -7.22 -5.83
C MET A 65 1.64 -8.04 -4.84
N ASN A 66 1.02 -8.58 -3.77
CA ASN A 66 1.74 -9.43 -2.80
C ASN A 66 1.40 -10.92 -2.92
N ARG A 67 0.79 -11.32 -4.04
CA ARG A 67 0.44 -12.71 -4.35
C ARG A 67 -0.44 -13.37 -3.27
N LEU A 68 -1.35 -12.63 -2.63
CA LEU A 68 -2.45 -13.24 -1.85
C LEU A 68 -3.48 -13.90 -2.77
N ILE A 69 -3.60 -13.38 -3.99
CA ILE A 69 -4.35 -13.95 -5.09
C ILE A 69 -3.49 -13.89 -6.35
N GLU A 70 -3.76 -14.74 -7.33
CA GLU A 70 -3.03 -14.78 -8.60
C GLU A 70 -3.87 -14.17 -9.73
N PRO A 71 -3.25 -13.44 -10.68
CA PRO A 71 -3.97 -12.89 -11.81
C PRO A 71 -4.46 -14.01 -12.74
N THR A 72 -5.62 -13.77 -13.39
CA THR A 72 -6.13 -14.68 -14.41
C THR A 72 -5.47 -14.48 -15.78
N ARG A 73 -4.91 -13.28 -16.01
CA ARG A 73 -4.11 -12.90 -17.19
C ARG A 73 -3.03 -11.90 -16.80
N GLY A 74 -2.03 -11.76 -17.67
CA GLY A 74 -0.90 -10.87 -17.48
C GLY A 74 0.16 -11.45 -16.56
N ALA A 75 1.14 -10.62 -16.22
CA ALA A 75 2.26 -10.99 -15.38
C ALA A 75 2.52 -9.91 -14.33
N ILE A 76 3.04 -10.34 -13.18
CA ILE A 76 3.54 -9.45 -12.13
C ILE A 76 4.98 -9.85 -11.87
N GLU A 77 5.89 -8.89 -11.95
CA GLU A 77 7.31 -9.09 -11.72
C GLU A 77 7.77 -8.30 -10.49
N PHE A 78 8.54 -8.93 -9.63
CA PHE A 78 9.26 -8.29 -8.54
C PHE A 78 10.76 -8.37 -8.82
N GLU A 79 11.43 -7.22 -8.91
CA GLU A 79 12.86 -7.11 -9.29
C GLU A 79 13.19 -7.89 -10.57
N GLY A 80 12.32 -7.79 -11.59
CA GLY A 80 12.48 -8.43 -12.90
C GLY A 80 12.23 -9.94 -12.92
N ARG A 81 11.70 -10.53 -11.83
CA ARG A 81 11.32 -11.95 -11.75
C ARG A 81 9.81 -12.09 -11.59
N ASP A 82 9.21 -12.97 -12.38
CA ASP A 82 7.79 -13.32 -12.20
C ASP A 82 7.53 -13.78 -10.75
N ILE A 83 6.56 -13.15 -10.08
CA ILE A 83 6.24 -13.47 -8.67
C ILE A 83 5.80 -14.93 -8.48
N ARG A 84 5.33 -15.62 -9.53
CA ARG A 84 5.00 -17.05 -9.49
C ARG A 84 6.24 -17.94 -9.30
N GLN A 85 7.42 -17.44 -9.68
CA GLN A 85 8.70 -18.11 -9.50
C GLN A 85 9.38 -17.83 -8.17
N ILE A 86 8.81 -16.92 -7.37
CA ILE A 86 9.31 -16.54 -6.04
C ILE A 86 8.46 -17.26 -5.00
N SER A 87 9.07 -17.80 -3.94
CA SER A 87 8.32 -18.34 -2.82
C SER A 87 7.35 -17.29 -2.26
N PRO A 88 6.06 -17.61 -2.01
CA PRO A 88 5.13 -16.65 -1.41
C PRO A 88 5.62 -16.08 -0.07
N LEU A 89 6.37 -16.84 0.70
CA LEU A 89 6.95 -16.37 1.96
C LEU A 89 8.03 -15.31 1.71
N ASP A 90 8.94 -15.55 0.76
CA ASP A 90 10.02 -14.61 0.42
C ASP A 90 9.45 -13.32 -0.19
N LEU A 91 8.48 -13.45 -1.11
CA LEU A 91 7.82 -12.28 -1.68
C LEU A 91 7.15 -11.42 -0.61
N ARG A 92 6.39 -12.05 0.30
CA ARG A 92 5.65 -11.33 1.36
C ARG A 92 6.54 -10.80 2.48
N GLN A 93 7.81 -11.18 2.51
CA GLN A 93 8.82 -10.51 3.34
C GLN A 93 9.27 -9.18 2.73
N SER A 94 9.29 -9.07 1.41
CA SER A 94 9.71 -7.88 0.67
C SER A 94 8.53 -6.96 0.31
N VAL A 95 7.36 -7.55 0.02
CA VAL A 95 6.12 -6.84 -0.35
C VAL A 95 5.07 -7.10 0.73
N VAL A 96 4.98 -6.21 1.71
CA VAL A 96 4.11 -6.38 2.89
C VAL A 96 2.81 -5.63 2.71
N LEU A 97 1.69 -6.30 2.95
CA LEU A 97 0.35 -5.70 2.93
C LEU A 97 -0.18 -5.51 4.37
N VAL A 98 -0.60 -4.29 4.68
CA VAL A 98 -1.43 -3.97 5.84
C VAL A 98 -2.86 -3.81 5.35
N PRO A 99 -3.77 -4.75 5.70
CA PRO A 99 -5.17 -4.68 5.30
C PRO A 99 -5.93 -3.64 6.11
N GLN A 100 -7.08 -3.21 5.60
CA GLN A 100 -7.99 -2.29 6.26
C GLN A 100 -8.44 -2.81 7.63
N GLU A 101 -8.84 -4.07 7.70
CA GLU A 101 -9.15 -4.74 8.98
C GLU A 101 -7.93 -5.47 9.51
N SER A 102 -7.34 -4.95 10.56
CA SER A 102 -6.13 -5.49 11.18
C SER A 102 -6.44 -6.47 12.31
N LYS A 103 -5.85 -7.67 12.25
CA LYS A 103 -5.99 -8.73 13.26
C LYS A 103 -4.65 -9.06 13.90
N LEU A 104 -4.68 -9.35 15.21
CA LEU A 104 -3.50 -9.73 15.99
C LEU A 104 -3.32 -11.25 16.15
N LEU A 105 -4.19 -12.03 15.52
CA LEU A 105 -4.12 -13.51 15.48
C LEU A 105 -4.12 -14.18 16.87
N GLY A 106 -4.84 -13.61 17.84
CA GLY A 106 -4.90 -14.14 19.21
C GLY A 106 -3.64 -13.89 20.06
N MET A 107 -2.68 -13.12 19.54
CA MET A 107 -1.44 -12.78 20.23
C MET A 107 -1.60 -11.49 21.03
N THR A 108 -0.69 -11.27 22.00
CA THR A 108 -0.49 -9.95 22.59
C THR A 108 0.19 -9.01 21.60
N VAL A 109 0.14 -7.70 21.85
CA VAL A 109 0.83 -6.69 21.02
C VAL A 109 2.32 -7.02 20.90
N ALA A 110 3.02 -7.27 22.02
CA ALA A 110 4.45 -7.63 22.00
C ALA A 110 4.73 -8.88 21.14
N GLN A 111 3.88 -9.91 21.28
CA GLN A 111 4.02 -11.12 20.46
C GLN A 111 3.76 -10.83 18.99
N THR A 112 2.74 -10.05 18.67
CA THR A 112 2.37 -9.66 17.30
C THR A 112 3.50 -8.90 16.59
N LEU A 113 4.17 -7.98 17.29
CA LEU A 113 5.28 -7.20 16.75
C LEU A 113 6.55 -8.04 16.54
N ALA A 114 6.83 -8.96 17.47
CA ALA A 114 8.00 -9.84 17.40
C ALA A 114 7.84 -11.00 16.41
N TYR A 115 6.61 -11.44 16.14
CA TYR A 115 6.32 -12.65 15.38
C TYR A 115 6.96 -12.70 13.99
N PRO A 116 6.83 -11.68 13.11
CA PRO A 116 7.44 -11.74 11.78
C PRO A 116 8.97 -11.77 11.81
N LEU A 117 9.59 -11.23 12.85
CA LEU A 117 11.05 -11.23 13.01
C LEU A 117 11.55 -12.58 13.53
N LYS A 118 10.77 -13.24 14.37
CA LYS A 118 11.04 -14.63 14.81
C LYS A 118 10.99 -15.61 13.63
N LEU A 119 10.06 -15.41 12.69
CA LEU A 119 9.97 -16.23 11.46
C LEU A 119 11.17 -16.03 10.51
N ARG A 120 11.99 -15.02 10.74
CA ARG A 120 13.24 -14.74 10.02
C ARG A 120 14.48 -15.17 10.82
N ASP A 121 14.31 -16.00 11.85
CA ASP A 121 15.37 -16.48 12.73
C ASP A 121 16.23 -15.36 13.35
N MET A 122 15.63 -14.17 13.52
CA MET A 122 16.31 -13.03 14.16
C MET A 122 16.51 -13.29 15.64
N LYS A 123 17.67 -12.90 16.20
CA LYS A 123 17.98 -13.05 17.61
C LYS A 123 17.09 -12.17 18.49
N LEU A 124 16.73 -12.65 19.67
CA LEU A 124 15.84 -11.92 20.60
C LEU A 124 16.28 -10.48 20.92
N PRO A 125 17.57 -10.19 21.20
CA PRO A 125 18.00 -8.82 21.45
C PRO A 125 17.76 -7.89 20.24
N ASP A 126 18.01 -8.36 19.03
CA ASP A 126 17.82 -7.59 17.81
C ASP A 126 16.31 -7.34 17.53
N ILE A 127 15.48 -8.34 17.84
CA ILE A 127 14.01 -8.22 17.77
C ILE A 127 13.55 -7.12 18.73
N GLN A 128 13.98 -7.18 20.00
CA GLN A 128 13.58 -6.22 21.02
C GLN A 128 13.99 -4.80 20.60
N GLN A 129 15.26 -4.59 20.23
CA GLN A 129 15.76 -3.30 19.79
C GLN A 129 14.97 -2.74 18.61
N ARG A 130 14.61 -3.58 17.63
CA ARG A 130 13.86 -3.17 16.46
C ARG A 130 12.41 -2.83 16.79
N VAL A 131 11.76 -3.64 17.62
CA VAL A 131 10.40 -3.40 18.10
C VAL A 131 10.36 -2.10 18.91
N ASP A 132 11.26 -1.89 19.87
CA ASP A 132 11.30 -0.69 20.71
C ASP A 132 11.45 0.57 19.87
N ARG A 133 12.37 0.57 18.88
CA ARG A 133 12.56 1.69 17.96
C ARG A 133 11.28 2.08 17.22
N TRP A 134 10.51 1.10 16.73
CA TRP A 134 9.29 1.38 16.00
C TRP A 134 8.12 1.75 16.91
N CYS A 135 8.06 1.18 18.11
CA CYS A 135 7.10 1.59 19.14
C CYS A 135 7.32 3.05 19.55
N GLU A 136 8.55 3.47 19.76
CA GLU A 136 8.89 4.86 20.06
C GLU A 136 8.51 5.79 18.91
N ARG A 137 8.91 5.46 17.68
CA ARG A 137 8.64 6.28 16.49
C ARG A 137 7.15 6.48 16.20
N LEU A 138 6.33 5.46 16.41
CA LEU A 138 4.88 5.51 16.22
C LEU A 138 4.10 5.79 17.50
N HIS A 139 4.80 6.08 18.60
CA HIS A 139 4.23 6.36 19.91
C HIS A 139 3.22 5.29 20.40
N LEU A 140 3.59 4.01 20.26
CA LEU A 140 2.83 2.94 20.89
C LEU A 140 3.06 2.95 22.40
N PRO A 141 2.02 3.10 23.22
CA PRO A 141 2.18 3.05 24.66
C PRO A 141 2.66 1.68 25.15
N GLY A 142 3.66 1.68 26.03
CA GLY A 142 4.22 0.44 26.61
C GLY A 142 3.16 -0.41 27.35
N GLU A 143 2.14 0.23 27.91
CA GLU A 143 1.01 -0.45 28.56
C GLU A 143 0.17 -1.33 27.63
N TRP A 144 0.28 -1.15 26.29
CA TRP A 144 -0.43 -1.99 25.32
C TRP A 144 0.26 -3.33 25.07
N MET A 145 1.55 -3.47 25.40
CA MET A 145 2.35 -4.63 25.03
C MET A 145 1.75 -5.97 25.46
N ASN A 146 1.06 -5.99 26.62
CA ASN A 146 0.42 -7.20 27.16
C ASN A 146 -1.06 -7.33 26.76
N ARG A 147 -1.63 -6.36 26.02
CA ARG A 147 -3.02 -6.41 25.56
C ARG A 147 -3.18 -7.33 24.37
N THR A 148 -4.34 -7.97 24.30
CA THR A 148 -4.79 -8.77 23.16
C THR A 148 -5.72 -7.95 22.27
N GLU A 149 -6.10 -8.49 21.11
CA GLU A 149 -6.95 -7.84 20.12
C GLU A 149 -8.26 -7.29 20.71
N THR A 150 -8.92 -8.04 21.61
CA THR A 150 -10.19 -7.67 22.23
C THR A 150 -10.08 -6.50 23.22
N GLN A 151 -8.88 -6.18 23.66
CA GLN A 151 -8.59 -5.10 24.62
C GLN A 151 -8.13 -3.80 23.92
N LEU A 152 -8.15 -3.79 22.60
CA LEU A 152 -7.72 -2.65 21.79
C LEU A 152 -8.89 -2.13 20.94
N SER A 153 -8.96 -0.80 20.80
CA SER A 153 -9.88 -0.17 19.83
C SER A 153 -9.44 -0.50 18.39
N VAL A 154 -10.32 -0.24 17.41
CA VAL A 154 -10.01 -0.46 15.98
C VAL A 154 -8.75 0.31 15.57
N GLY A 155 -8.68 1.61 15.91
CA GLY A 155 -7.51 2.44 15.60
C GLY A 155 -6.22 1.99 16.31
N GLN A 156 -6.33 1.46 17.55
CA GLN A 156 -5.18 0.88 18.25
C GLN A 156 -4.68 -0.38 17.56
N ARG A 157 -5.58 -1.27 17.13
CA ARG A 157 -5.21 -2.46 16.33
C ARG A 157 -4.55 -2.07 15.00
N GLN A 158 -5.07 -1.05 14.33
CA GLN A 158 -4.50 -0.53 13.09
C GLN A 158 -3.07 -0.04 13.30
N LEU A 159 -2.83 0.73 14.37
CA LEU A 159 -1.49 1.22 14.69
C LEU A 159 -0.51 0.07 15.01
N VAL A 160 -0.95 -0.97 15.73
CA VAL A 160 -0.15 -2.18 15.99
C VAL A 160 0.17 -2.92 14.68
N ALA A 161 -0.78 -3.05 13.76
CA ALA A 161 -0.55 -3.71 12.48
C ALA A 161 0.42 -2.93 11.57
N LEU A 162 0.31 -1.60 11.55
CA LEU A 162 1.28 -0.73 10.87
C LEU A 162 2.68 -0.92 11.47
N THR A 163 2.80 -0.87 12.81
CA THR A 163 4.08 -1.10 13.48
C THR A 163 4.65 -2.48 13.16
N ARG A 164 3.80 -3.53 13.14
CA ARG A 164 4.20 -4.88 12.72
C ARG A 164 4.75 -4.92 11.30
N ALA A 165 4.19 -4.14 10.39
CA ALA A 165 4.70 -4.05 9.02
C ALA A 165 6.05 -3.31 8.99
N PHE A 166 6.20 -2.21 9.72
CA PHE A 166 7.43 -1.44 9.74
C PHE A 166 8.62 -2.19 10.38
N VAL A 167 8.40 -3.00 11.42
CA VAL A 167 9.48 -3.81 12.04
C VAL A 167 10.09 -4.79 11.03
N THR A 168 9.36 -5.18 9.99
CA THR A 168 9.87 -6.08 8.95
C THR A 168 10.78 -5.39 7.94
N GLN A 169 10.73 -4.04 7.83
CA GLN A 169 11.48 -3.23 6.88
C GLN A 169 11.33 -3.75 5.44
N PRO A 170 10.10 -3.76 4.88
CA PRO A 170 9.85 -4.27 3.54
C PRO A 170 10.44 -3.33 2.47
N GLN A 171 10.67 -3.84 1.27
CA GLN A 171 11.03 -3.01 0.11
C GLN A 171 9.80 -2.27 -0.45
N ILE A 172 8.62 -2.91 -0.39
CA ILE A 172 7.35 -2.33 -0.80
C ILE A 172 6.34 -2.52 0.33
N LEU A 173 5.72 -1.43 0.75
CA LEU A 173 4.64 -1.43 1.73
C LEU A 173 3.33 -1.09 1.04
N LEU A 174 2.38 -2.03 1.11
CA LEU A 174 1.03 -1.89 0.59
C LEU A 174 0.09 -1.58 1.75
N LEU A 175 -0.62 -0.47 1.67
CA LEU A 175 -1.51 0.02 2.73
C LEU A 175 -2.94 0.13 2.22
N ASP A 176 -3.84 -0.66 2.76
CA ASP A 176 -5.25 -0.63 2.43
C ASP A 176 -6.00 0.26 3.42
N GLU A 177 -6.29 1.49 3.03
CA GLU A 177 -6.97 2.52 3.83
C GLU A 177 -6.39 2.71 5.25
N PRO A 178 -5.09 2.96 5.40
CA PRO A 178 -4.40 2.89 6.70
C PRO A 178 -4.87 3.95 7.70
N THR A 179 -5.53 5.01 7.26
CA THR A 179 -5.96 6.14 8.09
C THR A 179 -7.44 6.07 8.51
N SER A 180 -8.23 5.15 7.92
CA SER A 180 -9.69 5.09 8.10
C SER A 180 -10.16 4.92 9.56
N ALA A 181 -9.34 4.29 10.40
CA ALA A 181 -9.64 4.04 11.81
C ALA A 181 -8.81 4.91 12.79
N LEU A 182 -7.99 5.83 12.27
CA LEU A 182 -7.13 6.70 13.05
C LEU A 182 -7.76 8.08 13.25
N ASP A 183 -7.52 8.68 14.41
CA ASP A 183 -7.78 10.11 14.60
C ASP A 183 -6.78 10.96 13.77
N ARG A 184 -7.11 12.25 13.61
CA ARG A 184 -6.31 13.15 12.78
C ARG A 184 -4.85 13.21 13.21
N GLY A 185 -4.58 13.33 14.51
CA GLY A 185 -3.19 13.46 14.99
C GLY A 185 -2.34 12.20 14.74
N ARG A 186 -2.96 11.01 14.82
CA ARG A 186 -2.29 9.75 14.46
C ARG A 186 -2.13 9.59 12.97
N SER A 187 -3.11 10.03 12.18
CA SER A 187 -3.02 10.04 10.72
C SER A 187 -1.90 10.93 10.23
N ASP A 188 -1.80 12.16 10.72
CA ASP A 188 -0.75 13.11 10.36
C ASP A 188 0.64 12.54 10.68
N ARG A 189 0.83 11.98 11.87
CA ARG A 189 2.09 11.33 12.28
C ARG A 189 2.44 10.12 11.42
N LEU A 190 1.45 9.30 11.07
CA LEU A 190 1.66 8.19 10.15
C LEU A 190 2.19 8.69 8.81
N LEU A 191 1.55 9.71 8.23
CA LEU A 191 1.95 10.30 6.95
C LEU A 191 3.36 10.88 7.00
N GLU A 192 3.73 11.60 8.08
CA GLU A 192 5.09 12.08 8.30
C GLU A 192 6.11 10.92 8.30
N THR A 193 5.80 9.84 9.04
CA THR A 193 6.66 8.64 9.08
C THR A 193 6.81 8.01 7.69
N LEU A 194 5.72 7.91 6.91
CA LEU A 194 5.76 7.37 5.55
C LEU A 194 6.59 8.25 4.61
N HIS A 195 6.51 9.58 4.73
CA HIS A 195 7.34 10.51 3.98
C HIS A 195 8.83 10.33 4.27
N GLU A 196 9.21 10.24 5.55
CA GLU A 196 10.61 10.04 5.94
C GLU A 196 11.18 8.71 5.42
N LEU A 197 10.39 7.63 5.44
CA LEU A 197 10.81 6.31 4.96
C LEU A 197 11.06 6.29 3.45
N THR A 198 10.24 6.99 2.69
CA THR A 198 10.40 7.08 1.23
C THR A 198 11.48 8.05 0.80
N ALA A 199 11.70 9.14 1.56
CA ALA A 199 12.75 10.13 1.28
C ALA A 199 14.15 9.53 1.34
N SER A 200 14.37 8.49 2.14
CA SER A 200 15.65 7.75 2.19
C SER A 200 15.86 6.81 0.99
N GLY A 201 14.86 6.65 0.13
CA GLY A 201 14.88 5.69 -0.98
C GLY A 201 14.79 4.21 -0.56
N ALA A 202 14.67 3.92 0.74
CA ALA A 202 14.72 2.55 1.24
C ALA A 202 13.44 1.73 1.00
N MET A 203 12.32 2.38 0.68
CA MET A 203 11.01 1.75 0.59
C MET A 203 10.12 2.46 -0.43
N ALA A 204 9.36 1.69 -1.21
CA ALA A 204 8.22 2.21 -1.96
C ALA A 204 6.93 1.97 -1.18
N ILE A 205 5.96 2.87 -1.32
CA ILE A 205 4.67 2.76 -0.63
C ILE A 205 3.53 2.90 -1.64
N VAL A 206 2.61 1.95 -1.61
CA VAL A 206 1.35 2.01 -2.35
C VAL A 206 0.23 2.07 -1.34
N MET A 207 -0.58 3.11 -1.39
CA MET A 207 -1.66 3.33 -0.43
C MET A 207 -3.00 3.52 -1.15
N THR A 208 -4.01 2.77 -0.74
CA THR A 208 -5.39 3.08 -1.12
C THR A 208 -5.98 4.08 -0.13
N ASN A 209 -6.78 5.02 -0.62
CA ASN A 209 -7.51 5.95 0.23
C ASN A 209 -8.80 6.44 -0.45
N HIS A 210 -9.85 6.67 0.34
CA HIS A 210 -11.08 7.33 -0.12
C HIS A 210 -11.00 8.86 0.01
N GLN A 211 -10.14 9.38 0.90
CA GLN A 211 -9.96 10.81 1.13
C GLN A 211 -8.88 11.35 0.18
N LEU A 212 -9.30 12.15 -0.81
CA LEU A 212 -8.40 12.70 -1.82
C LEU A 212 -7.35 13.66 -1.23
N GLU A 213 -7.68 14.38 -0.15
CA GLU A 213 -6.74 15.26 0.53
C GLU A 213 -5.54 14.46 1.06
N ILE A 214 -5.81 13.33 1.73
CA ILE A 214 -4.75 12.44 2.23
C ILE A 214 -3.93 11.87 1.06
N ALA A 215 -4.61 11.42 0.00
CA ALA A 215 -3.95 10.91 -1.19
C ALA A 215 -3.03 11.96 -1.82
N ARG A 216 -3.50 13.20 -1.96
CA ARG A 216 -2.73 14.32 -2.50
C ARG A 216 -1.51 14.66 -1.63
N ASP A 217 -1.72 14.78 -0.32
CA ASP A 217 -0.67 15.20 0.60
C ASP A 217 0.41 14.12 0.78
N PHE A 218 0.02 12.84 0.64
CA PHE A 218 0.94 11.71 0.74
C PHE A 218 1.72 11.44 -0.54
N SER A 219 1.07 11.43 -1.72
CA SER A 219 1.60 10.79 -2.92
C SER A 219 2.55 11.65 -3.74
N SER A 220 3.47 10.98 -4.46
CA SER A 220 4.18 11.55 -5.61
C SER A 220 3.48 11.21 -6.94
N ARG A 221 2.68 10.14 -6.94
CA ARG A 221 1.88 9.67 -8.08
C ARG A 221 0.50 9.25 -7.62
N VAL A 222 -0.50 9.48 -8.45
CA VAL A 222 -1.88 9.06 -8.23
C VAL A 222 -2.36 8.19 -9.37
N LEU A 223 -3.00 7.08 -9.01
CA LEU A 223 -3.67 6.15 -9.92
C LEU A 223 -5.16 6.20 -9.63
N TYR A 224 -5.95 6.60 -10.61
CA TYR A 224 -7.41 6.55 -10.54
C TYR A 224 -7.91 5.24 -11.13
N LEU A 225 -8.52 4.43 -10.28
CA LEU A 225 -9.10 3.13 -10.63
C LEU A 225 -10.63 3.23 -10.60
N GLN A 226 -11.29 2.86 -11.69
CA GLN A 226 -12.74 2.79 -11.80
C GLN A 226 -13.14 1.57 -12.63
N ASP A 227 -14.17 0.85 -12.20
CA ASP A 227 -14.70 -0.33 -12.88
C ASP A 227 -13.64 -1.37 -13.26
N GLY A 228 -12.66 -1.56 -12.34
CA GLY A 228 -11.54 -2.47 -12.53
C GLY A 228 -10.51 -2.03 -13.56
N LYS A 229 -10.53 -0.78 -14.04
CA LYS A 229 -9.60 -0.23 -15.04
C LYS A 229 -8.86 0.98 -14.52
N VAL A 230 -7.61 1.13 -14.94
CA VAL A 230 -6.85 2.36 -14.71
C VAL A 230 -7.33 3.44 -15.65
N GLN A 231 -7.97 4.47 -15.12
CA GLN A 231 -8.41 5.63 -15.88
C GLN A 231 -7.31 6.68 -16.02
N GLN A 232 -6.51 6.86 -14.97
CA GLN A 232 -5.40 7.80 -14.94
C GLN A 232 -4.25 7.25 -14.08
N ASN A 233 -3.02 7.56 -14.49
CA ASN A 233 -1.79 7.30 -13.74
C ASN A 233 -0.85 8.48 -13.98
N LEU A 234 -0.85 9.43 -13.06
CA LEU A 234 -0.23 10.74 -13.22
C LEU A 234 0.69 11.08 -12.04
N SER A 235 1.65 11.97 -12.26
CA SER A 235 2.31 12.61 -11.13
C SER A 235 1.30 13.44 -10.34
N THR A 236 1.51 13.58 -9.03
CA THR A 236 0.62 14.35 -8.15
C THR A 236 0.53 15.83 -8.58
N SER A 237 1.60 16.37 -9.17
CA SER A 237 1.65 17.74 -9.72
C SER A 237 0.79 17.92 -10.97
N ASP A 238 0.63 16.88 -11.78
CA ASP A 238 -0.11 16.92 -13.05
C ASP A 238 -1.58 16.53 -12.89
N ALA A 239 -1.94 15.97 -11.73
CA ALA A 239 -3.29 15.53 -11.44
C ALA A 239 -4.23 16.71 -11.18
N SER A 240 -5.35 16.74 -11.88
CA SER A 240 -6.45 17.65 -11.56
C SER A 240 -7.29 17.06 -10.41
N TRP A 241 -6.97 17.45 -9.19
CA TRP A 241 -7.66 16.95 -7.99
C TRP A 241 -9.14 17.28 -7.95
N SER A 242 -9.54 18.45 -8.50
CA SER A 242 -10.96 18.81 -8.62
C SER A 242 -11.70 17.93 -9.63
N ALA A 243 -11.06 17.56 -10.74
CA ALA A 243 -11.65 16.65 -11.71
C ALA A 243 -11.78 15.21 -11.12
N LEU A 244 -10.76 14.75 -10.38
CA LEU A 244 -10.80 13.47 -9.67
C LEU A 244 -11.92 13.44 -8.63
N GLN A 245 -12.11 14.52 -7.87
CA GLN A 245 -13.19 14.64 -6.90
C GLN A 245 -14.56 14.55 -7.57
N GLY A 246 -14.77 15.31 -8.66
CA GLY A 246 -16.02 15.26 -9.43
C GLY A 246 -16.31 13.87 -10.01
N ALA A 247 -15.27 13.18 -10.52
CA ALA A 247 -15.41 11.82 -11.03
C ALA A 247 -15.78 10.81 -9.94
N LEU A 248 -15.16 10.91 -8.75
CA LEU A 248 -15.50 10.06 -7.60
C LEU A 248 -16.94 10.29 -7.12
N GLU A 249 -17.36 11.54 -6.95
CA GLU A 249 -18.72 11.87 -6.53
C GLU A 249 -19.77 11.38 -7.53
N LEU A 250 -19.46 11.47 -8.83
CA LEU A 250 -20.36 10.95 -9.86
C LEU A 250 -20.48 9.42 -9.78
N ALA A 251 -19.36 8.72 -9.71
CA ALA A 251 -19.34 7.26 -9.63
C ALA A 251 -20.03 6.73 -8.35
N GLU A 252 -19.88 7.40 -7.22
CA GLU A 252 -20.58 7.05 -5.97
C GLU A 252 -22.09 7.25 -6.07
N ARG A 253 -22.53 8.32 -6.74
CA ARG A 253 -23.97 8.57 -7.00
C ARG A 253 -24.58 7.52 -7.95
N GLU A 254 -23.84 7.10 -8.97
CA GLU A 254 -24.27 6.05 -9.89
C GLU A 254 -24.38 4.71 -9.16
N ALA A 255 -23.38 4.33 -8.38
CA ALA A 255 -23.42 3.12 -7.58
C ALA A 255 -24.57 3.12 -6.55
N ALA A 256 -24.89 4.26 -5.93
CA ALA A 256 -26.02 4.36 -5.00
C ALA A 256 -27.38 4.11 -5.70
N ARG A 257 -27.54 4.52 -6.95
CA ARG A 257 -28.79 4.31 -7.72
C ARG A 257 -29.01 2.85 -8.16
N GLU A 258 -27.95 2.05 -8.26
CA GLU A 258 -28.07 0.62 -8.60
C GLU A 258 -28.59 -0.22 -7.41
N TRP A 259 -28.61 0.34 -6.20
CA TRP A 259 -29.12 -0.33 -4.99
C TRP A 259 -30.55 0.08 -4.60
N GLU A 260 -31.13 1.07 -5.28
CA GLU A 260 -32.55 1.46 -5.16
C GLU A 260 -33.42 0.71 -6.17
#